data_3992874661dbbf28c1e4822be0660607
#
_entry.id   3992874661dbbf28c1e4822be0660607
#
_cell.length_a   1.000
_cell.length_b   1.000
_cell.length_c   1.000
_cell.angle_alpha   90.00
_cell.angle_beta   90.00
_cell.angle_gamma   90.00
#
_symmetry.space_group_name_H-M   'P 1'
#
loop_
_entity.id
_entity.type
_entity.pdbx_description
1 polymer ?
#
loop_
_entity_poly.entity_id
_entity_poly.type
_entity_poly.pdbx_seq_one_letter_code
_entity_poly.pdbx_strand_id
1 'polypeptide(L)'
;MARSKPISVKIATAKVIKALETKLAQIKADYAKQDENEAKYKKATEKWEKEVAKLAVSQIAKAKNLRTSYRAWNNNLNVDFDLDLNGLDFPEQPEREHEQIHRHSYNEMVEELENAIRILKMTDEETVSTSTYNAIARYL
;
A
#
# COMPACT_ATOMS: atom_id res chain seq x y z
N MET A 1 36.00 38.43 10.92
CA MET A 1 34.67 37.88 10.69
C MET A 1 34.44 36.72 11.67
N ALA A 2 33.42 36.82 12.49
CA ALA A 2 33.05 35.73 13.33
C ALA A 2 32.36 34.64 12.46
N ARG A 3 32.89 33.44 12.45
CA ARG A 3 32.20 32.29 11.84
C ARG A 3 30.97 31.97 12.70
N SER A 4 29.80 31.96 12.10
CA SER A 4 28.63 31.45 12.79
C SER A 4 28.86 30.01 13.20
N LYS A 5 28.69 29.70 14.47
CA LYS A 5 28.76 28.32 14.94
C LYS A 5 27.58 27.53 14.34
N PRO A 6 27.80 26.32 13.81
CA PRO A 6 26.67 25.51 13.37
C PRO A 6 25.73 25.24 14.54
N ILE A 7 24.45 25.39 14.31
CA ILE A 7 23.42 25.05 15.30
C ILE A 7 23.42 23.53 15.46
N SER A 8 23.89 23.07 16.62
CA SER A 8 23.80 21.66 16.96
C SER A 8 22.57 21.43 17.84
N VAL A 9 21.65 20.62 17.35
CA VAL A 9 20.51 20.16 18.14
C VAL A 9 20.90 18.84 18.79
N LYS A 10 20.91 18.83 20.13
CA LYS A 10 21.15 17.61 20.91
C LYS A 10 19.82 16.89 21.13
N ILE A 11 19.68 15.70 20.60
CA ILE A 11 18.49 14.89 20.80
C ILE A 11 18.86 13.70 21.69
N ALA A 12 18.08 13.49 22.75
CA ALA A 12 18.31 12.39 23.67
C ALA A 12 18.16 11.04 22.96
N THR A 13 19.15 10.18 23.10
CA THR A 13 19.15 8.85 22.50
C THR A 13 17.91 8.04 22.87
N ALA A 14 17.46 8.12 24.13
CA ALA A 14 16.26 7.44 24.60
C ALA A 14 15.00 7.87 23.84
N LYS A 15 14.87 9.16 23.51
CA LYS A 15 13.74 9.66 22.71
C LYS A 15 13.76 9.14 21.28
N VAL A 16 14.95 9.07 20.67
CA VAL A 16 15.12 8.54 19.31
C VAL A 16 14.78 7.06 19.27
N ILE A 17 15.26 6.28 20.22
CA ILE A 17 14.94 4.84 20.34
C ILE A 17 13.43 4.65 20.45
N LYS A 18 12.76 5.42 21.31
CA LYS A 18 11.31 5.33 21.49
C LYS A 18 10.55 5.68 20.21
N ALA A 19 10.98 6.72 19.50
CA ALA A 19 10.36 7.13 18.23
C ALA A 19 10.52 6.02 17.17
N LEU A 20 11.69 5.41 17.07
CA LEU A 20 11.95 4.31 16.14
C LEU A 20 11.16 3.06 16.49
N GLU A 21 11.06 2.72 17.77
CA GLU A 21 10.24 1.58 18.23
C GLU A 21 8.75 1.80 17.92
N THR A 22 8.25 3.02 18.12
CA THR A 22 6.87 3.39 17.76
C THR A 22 6.62 3.25 16.27
N LYS A 23 7.56 3.75 15.46
CA LYS A 23 7.47 3.65 13.99
C LYS A 23 7.51 2.21 13.52
N LEU A 24 8.39 1.39 14.10
CA LEU A 24 8.50 -0.04 13.79
C LEU A 24 7.19 -0.78 14.12
N ALA A 25 6.62 -0.52 15.31
CA ALA A 25 5.34 -1.12 15.71
C ALA A 25 4.20 -0.71 14.76
N GLN A 26 4.17 0.55 14.34
CA GLN A 26 3.18 1.05 13.38
C GLN A 26 3.31 0.38 12.02
N ILE A 27 4.53 0.25 11.50
CA ILE A 27 4.79 -0.41 10.21
C ILE A 27 4.37 -1.88 10.25
N LYS A 28 4.69 -2.59 11.33
CA LYS A 28 4.28 -3.99 11.52
C LYS A 28 2.76 -4.14 11.59
N ALA A 29 2.09 -3.23 12.31
CA ALA A 29 0.62 -3.24 12.42
C ALA A 29 -0.05 -2.96 11.07
N ASP A 30 0.44 -1.97 10.32
CA ASP A 30 -0.09 -1.63 9.00
C ASP A 30 0.09 -2.78 8.01
N TYR A 31 1.25 -3.44 8.04
CA TYR A 31 1.50 -4.59 7.18
C TYR A 31 0.59 -5.77 7.53
N ALA A 32 0.36 -6.02 8.82
CA ALA A 32 -0.54 -7.10 9.26
C ALA A 32 -1.99 -6.86 8.81
N LYS A 33 -2.42 -5.59 8.75
CA LYS A 33 -3.76 -5.22 8.26
C LYS A 33 -3.90 -5.32 6.74
N GLN A 34 -2.80 -5.35 6.02
CA GLN A 34 -2.80 -5.37 4.55
C GLN A 34 -3.58 -6.57 4.01
N ASP A 35 -3.39 -7.75 4.59
CA ASP A 35 -4.08 -8.97 4.16
C ASP A 35 -5.60 -8.86 4.35
N GLU A 36 -6.06 -8.29 5.47
CA GLU A 36 -7.48 -8.02 5.70
C GLU A 36 -8.05 -7.02 4.71
N ASN A 37 -7.32 -5.93 4.47
CA ASN A 37 -7.73 -4.89 3.53
C ASN A 37 -7.80 -5.43 2.10
N GLU A 38 -6.85 -6.25 1.71
CA GLU A 38 -6.84 -6.90 0.40
C GLU A 38 -8.00 -7.90 0.25
N ALA A 39 -8.32 -8.66 1.30
CA ALA A 39 -9.46 -9.57 1.30
C ALA A 39 -10.79 -8.82 1.16
N LYS A 40 -10.95 -7.69 1.86
CA LYS A 40 -12.13 -6.82 1.73
C LYS A 40 -12.25 -6.23 0.33
N TYR A 41 -11.15 -5.75 -0.22
CA TYR A 41 -11.10 -5.22 -1.58
C TYR A 41 -11.48 -6.28 -2.61
N LYS A 42 -10.95 -7.49 -2.46
CA LYS A 42 -11.26 -8.62 -3.34
C LYS A 42 -12.75 -8.97 -3.32
N LYS A 43 -13.35 -9.01 -2.13
CA LYS A 43 -14.79 -9.25 -1.99
C LYS A 43 -15.63 -8.15 -2.62
N ALA A 44 -15.26 -6.89 -2.39
CA ALA A 44 -15.93 -5.75 -3.00
C ALA A 44 -15.83 -5.77 -4.53
N THR A 45 -14.66 -6.13 -5.07
CA THR A 45 -14.43 -6.27 -6.51
C THR A 45 -15.26 -7.40 -7.10
N GLU A 46 -15.31 -8.56 -6.45
CA GLU A 46 -16.15 -9.68 -6.91
C GLU A 46 -17.63 -9.33 -6.92
N LYS A 47 -18.11 -8.62 -5.91
CA LYS A 47 -19.49 -8.12 -5.87
C LYS A 47 -19.76 -7.14 -7.00
N TRP A 48 -18.86 -6.19 -7.22
CA TRP A 48 -18.96 -5.22 -8.32
C TRP A 48 -18.98 -5.91 -9.68
N GLU A 49 -18.08 -6.90 -9.91
CA GLU A 49 -18.05 -7.67 -11.16
C GLU A 49 -19.36 -8.39 -11.43
N LYS A 50 -19.99 -8.96 -10.40
CA LYS A 50 -21.31 -9.60 -10.54
C LYS A 50 -22.41 -8.58 -10.88
N GLU A 51 -22.38 -7.41 -10.27
CA GLU A 51 -23.33 -6.34 -10.57
C GLU A 51 -23.17 -5.82 -12.00
N VAL A 52 -21.91 -5.66 -12.44
CA VAL A 52 -21.58 -5.27 -13.82
C VAL A 52 -22.04 -6.34 -14.80
N ALA A 53 -21.81 -7.63 -14.49
CA ALA A 53 -22.24 -8.72 -15.35
C ALA A 53 -23.75 -8.77 -15.51
N LYS A 54 -24.51 -8.57 -14.43
CA LYS A 54 -25.98 -8.47 -14.50
C LYS A 54 -26.45 -7.33 -15.37
N LEU A 55 -25.82 -6.16 -15.21
CA LEU A 55 -26.12 -5.00 -16.03
C LEU A 55 -25.81 -5.26 -17.51
N ALA A 56 -24.66 -5.86 -17.79
CA ALA A 56 -24.24 -6.23 -19.14
C ALA A 56 -25.24 -7.19 -19.79
N VAL A 57 -25.66 -8.22 -19.08
CA VAL A 57 -26.66 -9.18 -19.59
C VAL A 57 -27.99 -8.49 -19.89
N SER A 58 -28.43 -7.57 -19.03
CA SER A 58 -29.67 -6.82 -19.23
C SER A 58 -29.62 -5.90 -20.47
N GLN A 59 -28.44 -5.48 -20.88
CA GLN A 59 -28.23 -4.51 -21.97
C GLN A 59 -27.65 -5.14 -23.25
N ILE A 60 -27.49 -6.46 -23.28
CA ILE A 60 -26.81 -7.16 -24.40
C ILE A 60 -27.52 -6.90 -25.74
N ALA A 61 -28.83 -6.78 -25.76
CA ALA A 61 -29.60 -6.50 -26.95
C ALA A 61 -29.30 -5.12 -27.58
N LYS A 62 -28.81 -4.19 -26.75
CA LYS A 62 -28.42 -2.82 -27.17
C LYS A 62 -26.91 -2.66 -27.33
N ALA A 63 -26.16 -3.74 -27.17
CA ALA A 63 -24.70 -3.73 -27.25
C ALA A 63 -24.22 -3.42 -28.67
N LYS A 64 -23.11 -2.67 -28.73
CA LYS A 64 -22.41 -2.37 -29.99
C LYS A 64 -21.19 -3.27 -30.12
N ASN A 65 -20.77 -3.53 -31.36
CA ASN A 65 -19.55 -4.27 -31.64
C ASN A 65 -19.52 -5.67 -31.02
N LEU A 66 -20.66 -6.37 -31.06
CA LEU A 66 -20.75 -7.74 -30.53
C LEU A 66 -19.83 -8.66 -31.30
N ARG A 67 -18.91 -9.32 -30.58
CA ARG A 67 -17.98 -10.32 -31.13
C ARG A 67 -18.14 -11.61 -30.37
N THR A 68 -18.13 -12.70 -31.12
CA THR A 68 -18.18 -14.04 -30.54
C THR A 68 -16.97 -14.84 -30.98
N SER A 69 -16.39 -15.59 -30.07
CA SER A 69 -15.30 -16.51 -30.34
C SER A 69 -15.62 -17.85 -29.69
N TYR A 70 -15.74 -18.91 -30.52
CA TYR A 70 -16.01 -20.26 -30.03
C TYR A 70 -14.79 -21.14 -30.24
N ARG A 71 -14.40 -21.82 -29.16
CA ARG A 71 -13.33 -22.82 -29.19
C ARG A 71 -13.91 -24.21 -28.95
N ALA A 72 -14.07 -24.97 -30.02
CA ALA A 72 -14.69 -26.30 -29.97
C ALA A 72 -13.89 -27.31 -29.14
N TRP A 73 -12.56 -27.18 -29.11
CA TRP A 73 -11.68 -28.12 -28.40
C TRP A 73 -11.81 -28.10 -26.88
N ASN A 74 -12.22 -26.98 -26.29
CA ASN A 74 -12.48 -26.85 -24.84
C ASN A 74 -13.92 -26.45 -24.54
N ASN A 75 -14.79 -26.43 -25.52
CA ASN A 75 -16.19 -26.04 -25.40
C ASN A 75 -16.39 -24.69 -24.71
N ASN A 76 -15.60 -23.68 -25.13
CA ASN A 76 -15.60 -22.36 -24.54
C ASN A 76 -16.11 -21.33 -25.55
N LEU A 77 -17.09 -20.54 -25.11
CA LEU A 77 -17.63 -19.41 -25.87
C LEU A 77 -17.28 -18.10 -25.19
N ASN A 78 -16.56 -17.24 -25.89
CA ASN A 78 -16.31 -15.86 -25.47
C ASN A 78 -17.22 -14.91 -26.23
N VAL A 79 -17.83 -13.99 -25.52
CA VAL A 79 -18.66 -12.93 -26.09
C VAL A 79 -18.15 -11.59 -25.58
N ASP A 80 -17.70 -10.74 -26.50
CA ASP A 80 -17.25 -9.38 -26.21
C ASP A 80 -18.21 -8.37 -26.84
N PHE A 81 -18.50 -7.30 -26.13
CA PHE A 81 -19.34 -6.23 -26.63
C PHE A 81 -19.06 -4.92 -25.91
N ASP A 82 -19.41 -3.81 -26.53
CA ASP A 82 -19.28 -2.49 -25.95
C ASP A 82 -20.65 -1.98 -25.50
N LEU A 83 -20.72 -1.44 -24.30
CA LEU A 83 -21.91 -0.80 -23.76
C LEU A 83 -21.70 0.70 -23.63
N ASP A 84 -22.73 1.47 -24.06
CA ASP A 84 -22.80 2.88 -23.76
C ASP A 84 -23.41 3.04 -22.35
N LEU A 85 -22.63 3.59 -21.41
CA LEU A 85 -23.04 3.77 -20.04
C LEU A 85 -23.85 5.04 -19.80
N ASN A 86 -24.02 5.87 -20.83
CA ASN A 86 -24.81 7.09 -20.71
C ASN A 86 -26.29 6.77 -20.43
N GLY A 87 -26.81 7.34 -19.36
CA GLY A 87 -28.19 7.09 -18.95
C GLY A 87 -28.40 5.77 -18.19
N LEU A 88 -27.36 5.01 -17.93
CA LEU A 88 -27.42 3.81 -17.10
C LEU A 88 -26.89 4.10 -15.69
N ASP A 89 -27.51 3.47 -14.71
CA ASP A 89 -27.03 3.47 -13.33
C ASP A 89 -25.92 2.43 -13.18
N PHE A 90 -24.68 2.88 -13.46
CA PHE A 90 -23.51 2.00 -13.40
C PHE A 90 -22.94 1.94 -11.99
N PRO A 91 -22.71 0.73 -11.45
CA PRO A 91 -22.16 0.61 -10.11
C PRO A 91 -20.73 1.15 -10.01
N GLU A 92 -20.45 1.83 -8.91
CA GLU A 92 -19.14 2.42 -8.65
C GLU A 92 -18.08 1.35 -8.42
N GLN A 93 -16.95 1.47 -9.13
CA GLN A 93 -15.84 0.54 -8.96
C GLN A 93 -15.18 0.72 -7.59
N PRO A 94 -14.95 -0.37 -6.84
CA PRO A 94 -14.24 -0.29 -5.58
C PRO A 94 -12.81 0.23 -5.77
N GLU A 95 -12.37 1.07 -4.84
CA GLU A 95 -11.01 1.58 -4.80
C GLU A 95 -10.28 0.98 -3.60
N ARG A 96 -8.98 0.80 -3.74
CA ARG A 96 -8.14 0.38 -2.61
C ARG A 96 -7.98 1.56 -1.65
N GLU A 97 -8.32 1.35 -0.39
CA GLU A 97 -8.19 2.37 0.65
C GLU A 97 -6.74 2.62 1.05
N HIS A 98 -5.87 1.62 0.88
CA HIS A 98 -4.48 1.66 1.30
C HIS A 98 -3.54 1.18 0.18
N GLU A 99 -2.35 1.80 0.10
CA GLU A 99 -1.30 1.34 -0.79
C GLU A 99 -0.77 -0.02 -0.35
N GLN A 100 -0.49 -0.88 -1.33
CA GLN A 100 0.16 -2.15 -1.05
C GLN A 100 1.64 -1.95 -0.76
N ILE A 101 2.10 -2.51 0.36
CA ILE A 101 3.51 -2.55 0.70
C ILE A 101 4.06 -3.90 0.22
N HIS A 102 5.06 -3.86 -0.66
CA HIS A 102 5.73 -5.08 -1.11
C HIS A 102 6.48 -5.74 0.04
N ARG A 103 6.42 -7.06 0.11
CA ARG A 103 7.06 -7.84 1.16
C ARG A 103 8.56 -7.54 1.29
N HIS A 104 9.26 -7.39 0.18
CA HIS A 104 10.68 -7.06 0.16
C HIS A 104 10.96 -5.69 0.80
N SER A 105 10.20 -4.66 0.40
CA SER A 105 10.33 -3.31 0.98
C SER A 105 9.99 -3.29 2.45
N TYR A 106 8.97 -4.04 2.87
CA TYR A 106 8.61 -4.18 4.27
C TYR A 106 9.74 -4.81 5.08
N ASN A 107 10.31 -5.92 4.61
CA ASN A 107 11.42 -6.61 5.29
C ASN A 107 12.65 -5.71 5.40
N GLU A 108 12.99 -4.95 4.37
CA GLU A 108 14.09 -3.98 4.41
C GLU A 108 13.87 -2.89 5.45
N MET A 109 12.67 -2.28 5.49
CA MET A 109 12.35 -1.25 6.47
C MET A 109 12.43 -1.77 7.90
N VAL A 110 11.89 -2.96 8.15
CA VAL A 110 11.94 -3.60 9.48
C VAL A 110 13.38 -3.86 9.89
N GLU A 111 14.19 -4.43 9.01
CA GLU A 111 15.59 -4.72 9.27
C GLU A 111 16.40 -3.45 9.56
N GLU A 112 16.22 -2.41 8.76
CA GLU A 112 16.90 -1.12 8.96
C GLU A 112 16.52 -0.47 10.30
N LEU A 113 15.24 -0.49 10.65
CA LEU A 113 14.77 0.06 11.92
C LEU A 113 15.25 -0.75 13.12
N GLU A 114 15.22 -2.08 13.05
CA GLU A 114 15.74 -2.95 14.10
C GLU A 114 17.23 -2.77 14.29
N ASN A 115 17.99 -2.65 13.21
CA ASN A 115 19.44 -2.40 13.28
C ASN A 115 19.76 -1.03 13.89
N ALA A 116 19.02 0.02 13.48
CA ALA A 116 19.19 1.36 14.04
C ALA A 116 18.91 1.38 15.55
N ILE A 117 17.85 0.75 15.99
CA ILE A 117 17.48 0.63 17.40
C ILE A 117 18.57 -0.12 18.17
N ARG A 118 19.05 -1.23 17.63
CA ARG A 118 20.11 -2.02 18.26
C ARG A 118 21.40 -1.23 18.43
N ILE A 119 21.83 -0.52 17.39
CA ILE A 119 23.05 0.30 17.43
C ILE A 119 22.91 1.41 18.49
N LEU A 120 21.76 2.08 18.56
CA LEU A 120 21.51 3.13 19.53
C LEU A 120 21.48 2.57 20.97
N LYS A 121 20.92 1.38 21.19
CA LYS A 121 20.93 0.72 22.51
C LYS A 121 22.32 0.29 22.96
N MET A 122 23.22 0.00 22.03
CA MET A 122 24.60 -0.37 22.33
C MET A 122 25.50 0.84 22.56
N THR A 123 25.03 2.04 22.26
CA THR A 123 25.79 3.29 22.41
C THR A 123 25.60 3.81 23.84
N ASP A 124 26.72 4.10 24.53
CA ASP A 124 26.69 4.68 25.89
C ASP A 124 26.44 6.18 25.89
N GLU A 125 26.30 6.80 24.74
CA GLU A 125 26.04 8.23 24.58
C GLU A 125 24.60 8.59 24.90
N GLU A 126 24.41 9.64 25.71
CA GLU A 126 23.09 10.14 26.06
C GLU A 126 22.40 10.88 24.92
N THR A 127 23.20 11.39 23.96
CA THR A 127 22.69 12.15 22.81
C THR A 127 23.16 11.53 21.51
N VAL A 128 22.31 11.64 20.47
CA VAL A 128 22.60 11.12 19.14
C VAL A 128 23.51 12.09 18.41
N SER A 129 24.58 11.59 17.76
CA SER A 129 25.42 12.40 16.89
C SER A 129 24.66 12.88 15.65
N THR A 130 25.10 13.99 15.06
CA THR A 130 24.48 14.55 13.86
C THR A 130 24.48 13.56 12.70
N SER A 131 25.59 12.81 12.51
CA SER A 131 25.68 11.80 11.44
C SER A 131 24.71 10.65 11.65
N THR A 132 24.56 10.17 12.87
CA THR A 132 23.60 9.12 13.20
C THR A 132 22.17 9.61 13.01
N TYR A 133 21.86 10.82 13.49
CA TYR A 133 20.54 11.42 13.29
C TYR A 133 20.18 11.54 11.81
N ASN A 134 21.10 12.02 10.98
CA ASN A 134 20.87 12.14 9.54
C ASN A 134 20.59 10.79 8.87
N ALA A 135 21.26 9.74 9.33
CA ALA A 135 21.06 8.39 8.79
C ALA A 135 19.67 7.81 9.09
N ILE A 136 19.07 8.20 10.23
CA ILE A 136 17.77 7.66 10.68
C ILE A 136 16.63 8.67 10.58
N ALA A 137 16.89 9.91 10.20
CA ALA A 137 15.89 10.99 10.16
C ALA A 137 14.66 10.65 9.31
N ARG A 138 14.83 9.90 8.25
CA ARG A 138 13.71 9.49 7.37
C ARG A 138 12.66 8.62 8.07
N TYR A 139 13.00 8.00 9.20
CA TYR A 139 12.08 7.15 9.97
C TYR A 139 11.42 7.88 11.14
N LEU A 140 11.86 9.10 11.39
CA LEU A 140 11.33 9.94 12.49
C LEU A 140 10.22 10.94 12.00
#